data_453a1b8323fec9bc8943b07acb2a5241
#
_entry.id   453a1b8323fec9bc8943b07acb2a5241
#
_cell.length_a   1.000
_cell.length_b   1.000
_cell.length_c   1.000
_cell.angle_alpha   90.00
_cell.angle_beta   90.00
_cell.angle_gamma   90.00
#
_symmetry.space_group_name_H-M   'P 1'
#
loop_
_entity.id
_entity.type
_entity.pdbx_description
1 polymer ?
#
loop_
_entity_poly.entity_id
_entity_poly.type
_entity_poly.pdbx_seq_one_letter_code
_entity_poly.pdbx_strand_id
1 'polypeptide(L)'
;TYPIVADNKYLMGVLQLLNKKSGSRFTRKDEEVVDEIAKALGIAFFNLRKISKKNPTKFDLLVSNNRITQNELDQAMADSRKGMSDLESLLIEKHKIPKLDIGKSLAQFHKCPYIEYSERTIVDVELLKNLNVDYLKKNHWMPLKRDRTAIEILTDDPGDLDRVQDIKRTFPGLNIRFAVSLRRDIAQFLSSATGQSDGGGNGRKLDENVSDI
;
A
#
# COMPACT_ATOMS: atom_id res chain seq x y z
N THR A 1 15.66 -2.63 42.23
CA THR A 1 15.00 -3.32 41.08
C THR A 1 13.56 -2.90 41.04
N TYR A 2 13.10 -2.37 39.88
CA TYR A 2 11.75 -1.84 39.69
C TYR A 2 11.08 -2.53 38.52
N PRO A 3 9.81 -2.96 38.63
CA PRO A 3 9.07 -3.52 37.52
C PRO A 3 8.65 -2.42 36.56
N ILE A 4 8.83 -2.66 35.28
CA ILE A 4 8.28 -1.84 34.21
C ILE A 4 6.90 -2.43 33.88
N VAL A 5 5.84 -1.76 34.31
CA VAL A 5 4.45 -2.23 34.16
C VAL A 5 3.67 -1.33 33.23
N ALA A 6 2.92 -1.90 32.31
CA ALA A 6 1.98 -1.17 31.46
C ALA A 6 0.54 -1.43 31.92
N ASP A 7 -0.24 -0.36 31.97
CA ASP A 7 -1.69 -0.38 32.29
C ASP A 7 -2.00 -1.11 33.63
N ASN A 8 -1.06 -1.03 34.60
CA ASN A 8 -1.07 -1.70 35.89
C ASN A 8 -1.34 -3.23 35.87
N LYS A 9 -1.21 -3.86 34.70
CA LYS A 9 -1.53 -5.29 34.51
C LYS A 9 -0.43 -6.11 33.86
N TYR A 10 0.36 -5.48 32.97
CA TYR A 10 1.32 -6.25 32.15
C TYR A 10 2.75 -5.92 32.53
N LEU A 11 3.48 -6.92 33.03
CA LEU A 11 4.91 -6.81 33.26
C LEU A 11 5.63 -6.79 31.90
N MET A 12 6.25 -5.66 31.57
CA MET A 12 6.99 -5.44 30.32
C MET A 12 8.47 -5.70 30.47
N GLY A 13 8.98 -5.60 31.69
CA GLY A 13 10.39 -5.80 32.00
C GLY A 13 10.72 -5.38 33.42
N VAL A 14 11.99 -5.35 33.72
CA VAL A 14 12.53 -4.97 35.04
C VAL A 14 13.67 -3.98 34.83
N LEU A 15 13.62 -2.85 35.52
CA LEU A 15 14.69 -1.84 35.58
C LEU A 15 15.54 -2.11 36.82
N GLN A 16 16.84 -2.31 36.63
CA GLN A 16 17.78 -2.50 37.71
C GLN A 16 18.88 -1.45 37.67
N LEU A 17 19.08 -0.75 38.76
CA LEU A 17 20.20 0.19 38.94
C LEU A 17 21.26 -0.46 39.82
N LEU A 18 22.51 -0.34 39.40
CA LEU A 18 23.69 -0.82 40.09
C LEU A 18 24.70 0.32 40.26
N ASN A 19 25.47 0.28 41.35
CA ASN A 19 26.63 1.16 41.56
C ASN A 19 26.32 2.66 41.52
N LYS A 20 25.69 3.21 42.55
CA LYS A 20 25.48 4.63 42.70
C LYS A 20 26.82 5.38 42.73
N LYS A 21 26.99 6.38 41.85
CA LYS A 21 28.25 7.18 41.73
C LYS A 21 28.57 8.01 42.96
N SER A 22 27.55 8.50 43.67
CA SER A 22 27.71 9.36 44.85
C SER A 22 27.06 8.71 46.06
N GLY A 23 27.86 8.02 46.91
CA GLY A 23 27.41 7.41 48.11
C GLY A 23 27.28 5.88 48.03
N SER A 24 27.15 5.25 49.19
CA SER A 24 27.15 3.79 49.32
C SER A 24 25.77 3.13 49.19
N ARG A 25 24.69 3.88 49.32
CA ARG A 25 23.32 3.35 49.31
C ARG A 25 22.37 4.22 48.48
N PHE A 26 21.38 3.60 47.89
CA PHE A 26 20.26 4.30 47.26
C PHE A 26 19.34 4.87 48.33
N THR A 27 18.86 6.11 48.11
CA THR A 27 17.95 6.81 49.03
C THR A 27 16.51 6.70 48.51
N ARG A 28 15.53 7.01 49.36
CA ARG A 28 14.11 7.04 48.98
C ARG A 28 13.83 7.96 47.78
N LYS A 29 14.56 9.08 47.67
CA LYS A 29 14.46 10.02 46.55
C LYS A 29 14.97 9.38 45.24
N ASP A 30 16.03 8.55 45.30
CA ASP A 30 16.50 7.77 44.15
C ASP A 30 15.42 6.76 43.68
N GLU A 31 14.73 6.14 44.65
CA GLU A 31 13.65 5.17 44.39
C GLU A 31 12.45 5.83 43.68
N GLU A 32 12.04 6.99 44.14
CA GLU A 32 10.94 7.76 43.53
C GLU A 32 11.25 8.10 42.07
N VAL A 33 12.46 8.57 41.76
CA VAL A 33 12.88 8.90 40.39
C VAL A 33 12.89 7.65 39.50
N VAL A 34 13.38 6.52 40.03
CA VAL A 34 13.41 5.26 39.25
C VAL A 34 12.03 4.70 39.01
N ASP A 35 11.11 4.86 39.95
CA ASP A 35 9.70 4.47 39.80
C ASP A 35 9.02 5.30 38.67
N GLU A 36 9.25 6.60 38.63
CA GLU A 36 8.74 7.47 37.54
C GLU A 36 9.31 7.05 36.17
N ILE A 37 10.62 6.76 36.09
CA ILE A 37 11.25 6.27 34.86
C ILE A 37 10.64 4.92 34.45
N ALA A 38 10.47 3.99 35.41
CA ALA A 38 9.88 2.69 35.11
C ALA A 38 8.43 2.80 34.57
N LYS A 39 7.64 3.72 35.13
CA LYS A 39 6.28 4.03 34.64
C LYS A 39 6.30 4.60 33.22
N ALA A 40 7.18 5.57 32.96
CA ALA A 40 7.33 6.17 31.62
C ALA A 40 7.76 5.12 30.58
N LEU A 41 8.71 4.25 30.94
CA LEU A 41 9.13 3.13 30.08
C LEU A 41 7.99 2.13 29.86
N GLY A 42 7.15 1.85 30.85
CA GLY A 42 5.99 0.99 30.72
C GLY A 42 5.02 1.49 29.67
N ILE A 43 4.70 2.79 29.70
CA ILE A 43 3.85 3.44 28.70
C ILE A 43 4.50 3.39 27.30
N ALA A 44 5.79 3.71 27.21
CA ALA A 44 6.51 3.71 25.95
C ALA A 44 6.55 2.31 25.32
N PHE A 45 6.90 1.29 26.07
CA PHE A 45 6.95 -0.11 25.59
C PHE A 45 5.56 -0.63 25.22
N PHE A 46 4.53 -0.26 25.95
CA PHE A 46 3.17 -0.65 25.62
C PHE A 46 2.71 -0.05 24.29
N ASN A 47 3.03 1.23 24.06
CA ASN A 47 2.73 1.91 22.80
C ASN A 47 3.53 1.30 21.63
N LEU A 48 4.82 1.05 21.81
CA LEU A 48 5.66 0.35 20.82
C LEU A 48 5.10 -1.03 20.49
N ARG A 49 4.65 -1.79 21.49
CA ARG A 49 4.06 -3.12 21.29
C ARG A 49 2.72 -3.06 20.57
N LYS A 50 1.90 -2.03 20.81
CA LYS A 50 0.67 -1.78 20.03
C LYS A 50 1.00 -1.49 18.58
N ILE A 51 2.00 -0.66 18.32
CA ILE A 51 2.46 -0.32 16.96
C ILE A 51 3.03 -1.58 16.27
N SER A 52 3.86 -2.37 16.95
CA SER A 52 4.46 -3.59 16.42
C SER A 52 3.48 -4.73 16.17
N LYS A 53 2.32 -4.74 16.84
CA LYS A 53 1.24 -5.74 16.61
C LYS A 53 0.25 -5.33 15.54
N LYS A 54 0.29 -4.11 15.04
CA LYS A 54 -0.48 -3.71 13.89
C LYS A 54 0.12 -4.43 12.68
N ASN A 55 -0.60 -5.36 12.08
CA ASN A 55 -0.16 -5.98 10.84
C ASN A 55 0.18 -4.85 9.85
N PRO A 56 1.36 -4.89 9.21
CA PRO A 56 1.75 -3.85 8.29
C PRO A 56 0.70 -3.71 7.20
N THR A 57 0.33 -2.49 6.90
CA THR A 57 -0.59 -2.18 5.82
C THR A 57 0.17 -1.73 4.58
N LYS A 58 -0.44 -1.89 3.42
CA LYS A 58 0.16 -1.48 2.15
C LYS A 58 0.41 0.03 2.02
N PHE A 59 -0.02 0.84 3.00
CA PHE A 59 0.16 2.30 3.02
C PHE A 59 0.98 2.83 4.21
N ASP A 60 1.57 1.96 5.02
CA ASP A 60 2.37 2.38 6.19
C ASP A 60 3.58 3.24 5.80
N LEU A 61 4.14 3.03 4.59
CA LEU A 61 5.24 3.85 4.09
C LEU A 61 4.82 5.31 3.89
N LEU A 62 3.57 5.56 3.51
CA LEU A 62 3.06 6.93 3.36
C LEU A 62 3.02 7.67 4.70
N VAL A 63 2.64 6.97 5.77
CA VAL A 63 2.65 7.53 7.14
C VAL A 63 4.08 7.73 7.62
N SER A 64 4.96 6.74 7.41
CA SER A 64 6.37 6.83 7.81
C SER A 64 7.11 7.98 7.13
N ASN A 65 6.75 8.28 5.88
CA ASN A 65 7.33 9.37 5.10
C ASN A 65 6.59 10.71 5.30
N ASN A 66 5.71 10.82 6.29
CA ASN A 66 4.91 12.01 6.59
C ASN A 66 4.11 12.55 5.38
N ARG A 67 3.66 11.67 4.48
CA ARG A 67 2.79 12.02 3.35
C ARG A 67 1.33 12.13 3.77
N ILE A 68 0.97 11.40 4.81
CA ILE A 68 -0.36 11.39 5.40
C ILE A 68 -0.22 11.03 6.89
N THR A 69 -1.08 11.56 7.75
CA THR A 69 -1.16 11.13 9.14
C THR A 69 -1.91 9.81 9.27
N GLN A 70 -1.68 9.08 10.36
CA GLN A 70 -2.42 7.84 10.61
C GLN A 70 -3.93 8.06 10.66
N ASN A 71 -4.38 9.15 11.29
CA ASN A 71 -5.81 9.47 11.40
C ASN A 71 -6.44 9.76 10.03
N GLU A 72 -5.76 10.50 9.16
CA GLU A 72 -6.23 10.76 7.80
C GLU A 72 -6.29 9.48 6.97
N LEU A 73 -5.30 8.59 7.09
CA LEU A 73 -5.31 7.29 6.42
C LEU A 73 -6.47 6.43 6.92
N ASP A 74 -6.69 6.35 8.24
CA ASP A 74 -7.79 5.59 8.84
C ASP A 74 -9.16 6.15 8.36
N GLN A 75 -9.28 7.47 8.25
CA GLN A 75 -10.48 8.13 7.70
C GLN A 75 -10.68 7.81 6.22
N ALA A 76 -9.63 7.90 5.40
CA ALA A 76 -9.70 7.55 3.97
C ALA A 76 -10.11 6.08 3.77
N MET A 77 -9.57 5.17 4.59
CA MET A 77 -9.96 3.76 4.58
C MET A 77 -11.43 3.55 4.98
N ALA A 78 -11.93 4.33 5.96
CA ALA A 78 -13.33 4.27 6.36
C ALA A 78 -14.26 4.81 5.27
N ASP A 79 -13.90 5.91 4.61
CA ASP A 79 -14.65 6.52 3.51
C ASP A 79 -14.71 5.58 2.30
N SER A 80 -13.59 4.92 1.96
CA SER A 80 -13.55 3.92 0.89
C SER A 80 -14.46 2.72 1.17
N ARG A 81 -14.49 2.23 2.42
CA ARG A 81 -15.40 1.12 2.81
C ARG A 81 -16.88 1.48 2.72
N LYS A 82 -17.23 2.77 2.86
CA LYS A 82 -18.60 3.27 2.66
C LYS A 82 -18.98 3.40 1.19
N GLY A 83 -18.09 3.04 0.26
CA GLY A 83 -18.34 3.09 -1.17
C GLY A 83 -18.29 4.49 -1.77
N MET A 84 -17.71 5.48 -1.08
CA MET A 84 -17.60 6.86 -1.58
C MET A 84 -16.65 6.95 -2.79
N SER A 85 -15.52 6.23 -2.73
CA SER A 85 -14.54 6.11 -3.80
C SER A 85 -13.54 5.00 -3.46
N ASP A 86 -12.74 4.53 -4.43
CA ASP A 86 -11.64 3.63 -4.09
C ASP A 86 -10.55 4.39 -3.31
N LEU A 87 -9.81 3.65 -2.48
CA LEU A 87 -8.85 4.25 -1.56
C LEU A 87 -7.71 4.98 -2.28
N GLU A 88 -7.22 4.44 -3.42
CA GLU A 88 -6.15 5.06 -4.19
C GLU A 88 -6.58 6.41 -4.74
N SER A 89 -7.81 6.51 -5.27
CA SER A 89 -8.39 7.78 -5.74
C SER A 89 -8.54 8.78 -4.59
N LEU A 90 -9.00 8.35 -3.41
CA LEU A 90 -9.07 9.24 -2.23
C LEU A 90 -7.69 9.77 -1.83
N LEU A 91 -6.68 8.93 -1.82
CA LEU A 91 -5.31 9.34 -1.49
C LEU A 91 -4.75 10.35 -2.50
N ILE A 92 -5.03 10.17 -3.79
CA ILE A 92 -4.55 11.06 -4.85
C ILE A 92 -5.35 12.37 -4.87
N GLU A 93 -6.66 12.28 -4.88
CA GLU A 93 -7.54 13.43 -5.17
C GLU A 93 -7.80 14.28 -3.94
N LYS A 94 -8.11 13.66 -2.79
CA LYS A 94 -8.41 14.35 -1.53
C LYS A 94 -7.14 14.73 -0.77
N HIS A 95 -6.21 13.78 -0.62
CA HIS A 95 -4.98 13.97 0.16
C HIS A 95 -3.78 14.44 -0.67
N LYS A 96 -3.95 14.57 -2.01
CA LYS A 96 -2.91 15.07 -2.94
C LYS A 96 -1.59 14.29 -2.88
N ILE A 97 -1.65 13.00 -2.56
CA ILE A 97 -0.47 12.15 -2.50
C ILE A 97 -0.05 11.78 -3.94
N PRO A 98 1.23 11.98 -4.31
CA PRO A 98 1.73 11.59 -5.62
C PRO A 98 1.57 10.09 -5.88
N LYS A 99 1.16 9.70 -7.09
CA LYS A 99 1.04 8.30 -7.51
C LYS A 99 2.31 7.49 -7.20
N LEU A 100 3.47 8.08 -7.48
CA LEU A 100 4.76 7.46 -7.24
C LEU A 100 4.98 7.07 -5.77
N ASP A 101 4.52 7.88 -4.82
CA ASP A 101 4.66 7.59 -3.39
C ASP A 101 3.73 6.44 -2.97
N ILE A 102 2.51 6.41 -3.50
CA ILE A 102 1.57 5.29 -3.31
C ILE A 102 2.18 4.02 -3.91
N GLY A 103 2.66 4.09 -5.15
CA GLY A 103 3.30 2.97 -5.82
C GLY A 103 4.51 2.41 -5.08
N LYS A 104 5.38 3.28 -4.53
CA LYS A 104 6.51 2.86 -3.69
C LYS A 104 6.04 2.14 -2.43
N SER A 105 4.95 2.60 -1.81
CA SER A 105 4.37 1.95 -0.63
C SER A 105 3.86 0.55 -0.96
N LEU A 106 3.14 0.40 -2.06
CA LEU A 106 2.68 -0.90 -2.56
C LEU A 106 3.86 -1.84 -2.88
N ALA A 107 4.87 -1.33 -3.60
CA ALA A 107 6.06 -2.09 -3.96
C ALA A 107 6.81 -2.62 -2.74
N GLN A 108 6.98 -1.79 -1.72
CA GLN A 108 7.63 -2.20 -0.47
C GLN A 108 6.82 -3.25 0.29
N PHE A 109 5.50 -3.07 0.36
CA PHE A 109 4.61 -4.00 1.05
C PHE A 109 4.57 -5.37 0.38
N HIS A 110 4.40 -5.40 -0.95
CA HIS A 110 4.29 -6.63 -1.73
C HIS A 110 5.65 -7.22 -2.14
N LYS A 111 6.76 -6.51 -1.87
CA LYS A 111 8.14 -6.91 -2.23
C LYS A 111 8.30 -7.20 -3.73
N CYS A 112 7.67 -6.39 -4.57
CA CYS A 112 7.75 -6.48 -6.02
C CYS A 112 7.84 -5.08 -6.64
N PRO A 113 8.31 -4.93 -7.91
CA PRO A 113 8.45 -3.62 -8.53
C PRO A 113 7.11 -2.93 -8.73
N TYR A 114 7.12 -1.59 -8.66
CA TYR A 114 6.00 -0.74 -9.06
C TYR A 114 6.19 -0.31 -10.51
N ILE A 115 5.13 -0.40 -11.30
CA ILE A 115 5.09 0.08 -12.68
C ILE A 115 3.95 1.08 -12.81
N GLU A 116 4.29 2.33 -13.07
CA GLU A 116 3.34 3.39 -13.39
C GLU A 116 2.98 3.35 -14.87
N TYR A 117 1.74 3.73 -15.20
CA TYR A 117 1.34 3.84 -16.60
C TYR A 117 2.19 4.86 -17.35
N SER A 118 2.71 4.43 -18.48
CA SER A 118 3.41 5.27 -19.45
C SER A 118 3.14 4.73 -20.85
N GLU A 119 2.89 5.64 -21.79
CA GLU A 119 2.76 5.30 -23.22
C GLU A 119 4.02 4.65 -23.80
N ARG A 120 5.17 4.83 -23.13
CA ARG A 120 6.45 4.22 -23.52
C ARG A 120 6.62 2.79 -23.01
N THR A 121 5.75 2.34 -22.12
CA THR A 121 5.84 0.98 -21.59
C THR A 121 5.37 -0.01 -22.63
N ILE A 122 6.24 -0.95 -22.98
CA ILE A 122 5.93 -1.98 -23.97
C ILE A 122 5.02 -3.03 -23.32
N VAL A 123 3.82 -3.16 -23.87
CA VAL A 123 2.85 -4.22 -23.53
C VAL A 123 2.84 -5.22 -24.66
N ASP A 124 2.97 -6.51 -24.33
CA ASP A 124 2.80 -7.58 -25.31
C ASP A 124 1.29 -7.82 -25.55
N VAL A 125 0.74 -7.13 -26.54
CA VAL A 125 -0.70 -7.18 -26.89
C VAL A 125 -1.16 -8.57 -27.32
N GLU A 126 -0.25 -9.44 -27.78
CA GLU A 126 -0.57 -10.82 -28.15
C GLU A 126 -1.08 -11.62 -26.95
N LEU A 127 -0.60 -11.30 -25.74
CA LEU A 127 -1.03 -11.94 -24.50
C LEU A 127 -2.49 -11.61 -24.14
N LEU A 128 -3.05 -10.54 -24.69
CA LEU A 128 -4.44 -10.12 -24.43
C LEU A 128 -5.45 -10.73 -25.41
N LYS A 129 -5.03 -11.24 -26.58
CA LYS A 129 -5.94 -11.70 -27.63
C LYS A 129 -6.99 -12.72 -27.21
N ASN A 130 -6.65 -13.60 -26.26
CA ASN A 130 -7.55 -14.67 -25.80
C ASN A 130 -8.09 -14.41 -24.39
N LEU A 131 -7.95 -13.18 -23.88
CA LEU A 131 -8.40 -12.80 -22.56
C LEU A 131 -9.59 -11.84 -22.64
N ASN A 132 -10.51 -11.98 -21.71
CA ASN A 132 -11.62 -11.05 -21.58
C ASN A 132 -11.11 -9.76 -20.90
N VAL A 133 -11.01 -8.67 -21.66
CA VAL A 133 -10.50 -7.38 -21.19
C VAL A 133 -11.36 -6.79 -20.07
N ASP A 134 -12.68 -6.94 -20.13
CA ASP A 134 -13.59 -6.46 -19.09
C ASP A 134 -13.37 -7.23 -17.78
N TYR A 135 -13.11 -8.53 -17.87
CA TYR A 135 -12.72 -9.34 -16.72
C TYR A 135 -11.39 -8.85 -16.12
N LEU A 136 -10.39 -8.55 -16.94
CA LEU A 136 -9.10 -8.03 -16.50
C LEU A 136 -9.26 -6.66 -15.81
N LYS A 137 -10.04 -5.75 -16.40
CA LYS A 137 -10.35 -4.43 -15.81
C LYS A 137 -11.05 -4.59 -14.44
N LYS A 138 -12.06 -5.46 -14.36
CA LYS A 138 -12.82 -5.71 -13.14
C LYS A 138 -11.97 -6.32 -12.03
N ASN A 139 -11.02 -7.18 -12.38
CA ASN A 139 -10.16 -7.88 -11.44
C ASN A 139 -8.79 -7.23 -11.26
N HIS A 140 -8.56 -6.06 -11.85
CA HIS A 140 -7.37 -5.21 -11.69
C HIS A 140 -6.05 -5.96 -11.88
N TRP A 141 -5.93 -6.70 -13.01
CA TRP A 141 -4.68 -7.31 -13.41
C TRP A 141 -4.56 -7.44 -14.92
N MET A 142 -3.34 -7.57 -15.43
CA MET A 142 -3.06 -7.85 -16.82
C MET A 142 -1.69 -8.49 -17.01
N PRO A 143 -1.49 -9.32 -18.07
CA PRO A 143 -0.16 -9.72 -18.49
C PRO A 143 0.53 -8.55 -19.17
N LEU A 144 1.78 -8.28 -18.80
CA LEU A 144 2.56 -7.18 -19.35
C LEU A 144 3.49 -7.67 -20.46
N LYS A 145 4.30 -8.67 -20.15
CA LYS A 145 5.23 -9.28 -21.11
C LYS A 145 5.54 -10.73 -20.72
N ARG A 146 6.01 -11.51 -21.70
CA ARG A 146 6.36 -12.92 -21.52
C ARG A 146 7.74 -13.20 -22.07
N ASP A 147 8.49 -14.06 -21.38
CA ASP A 147 9.67 -14.74 -21.90
C ASP A 147 9.39 -16.25 -22.08
N ARG A 148 10.42 -17.04 -22.38
CA ARG A 148 10.26 -18.50 -22.62
C ARG A 148 9.76 -19.26 -21.39
N THR A 149 10.05 -18.81 -20.19
CA THR A 149 9.86 -19.52 -18.93
C THR A 149 9.01 -18.77 -17.92
N ALA A 150 8.82 -17.48 -18.12
CA ALA A 150 8.13 -16.63 -17.17
C ALA A 150 7.21 -15.61 -17.85
N ILE A 151 6.21 -15.17 -17.12
CA ILE A 151 5.30 -14.09 -17.48
C ILE A 151 5.27 -13.04 -16.37
N GLU A 152 5.34 -11.77 -16.75
CA GLU A 152 5.19 -10.65 -15.84
C GLU A 152 3.73 -10.19 -15.82
N ILE A 153 3.14 -10.21 -14.65
CA ILE A 153 1.75 -9.82 -14.39
C ILE A 153 1.71 -8.51 -13.59
N LEU A 154 0.99 -7.55 -14.12
CA LEU A 154 0.69 -6.31 -13.46
C LEU A 154 -0.62 -6.46 -12.67
N THR A 155 -0.63 -6.11 -11.38
CA THR A 155 -1.83 -6.19 -10.52
C THR A 155 -1.79 -5.14 -9.41
N ASP A 156 -2.95 -4.80 -8.85
CA ASP A 156 -3.05 -3.91 -7.68
C ASP A 156 -2.75 -4.64 -6.37
N ASP A 157 -2.92 -5.96 -6.33
CA ASP A 157 -2.69 -6.77 -5.13
C ASP A 157 -2.20 -8.19 -5.46
N PRO A 158 -0.87 -8.41 -5.45
CA PRO A 158 -0.29 -9.76 -5.59
C PRO A 158 -0.58 -10.70 -4.41
N GLY A 159 -1.14 -10.19 -3.30
CA GLY A 159 -1.51 -10.98 -2.13
C GLY A 159 -2.91 -11.59 -2.22
N ASP A 160 -3.70 -11.24 -3.22
CA ASP A 160 -5.03 -11.82 -3.47
C ASP A 160 -4.87 -13.25 -4.01
N LEU A 161 -5.08 -14.24 -3.15
CA LEU A 161 -4.85 -15.66 -3.44
C LEU A 161 -5.77 -16.18 -4.54
N ASP A 162 -7.03 -15.75 -4.59
CA ASP A 162 -7.99 -16.19 -5.59
C ASP A 162 -7.56 -15.69 -6.97
N ARG A 163 -7.18 -14.44 -7.07
CA ARG A 163 -6.63 -13.85 -8.29
C ARG A 163 -5.34 -14.54 -8.74
N VAL A 164 -4.43 -14.79 -7.81
CA VAL A 164 -3.18 -15.52 -8.10
C VAL A 164 -3.46 -16.91 -8.65
N GLN A 165 -4.47 -17.63 -8.12
CA GLN A 165 -4.87 -18.93 -8.64
C GLN A 165 -5.46 -18.84 -10.05
N ASP A 166 -6.28 -17.85 -10.32
CA ASP A 166 -6.86 -17.61 -11.66
C ASP A 166 -5.78 -17.29 -12.68
N ILE A 167 -4.81 -16.45 -12.32
CA ILE A 167 -3.65 -16.15 -13.17
C ILE A 167 -2.84 -17.43 -13.47
N LYS A 168 -2.60 -18.28 -12.46
CA LYS A 168 -1.89 -19.55 -12.64
C LYS A 168 -2.64 -20.53 -13.56
N ARG A 169 -3.97 -20.54 -13.51
CA ARG A 169 -4.81 -21.35 -14.41
C ARG A 169 -4.76 -20.82 -15.84
N THR A 170 -4.71 -19.49 -15.99
CA THR A 170 -4.64 -18.83 -17.30
C THR A 170 -3.30 -19.07 -17.99
N PHE A 171 -2.20 -19.16 -17.22
CA PHE A 171 -0.84 -19.33 -17.74
C PHE A 171 -0.15 -20.57 -17.14
N PRO A 172 -0.61 -21.78 -17.46
CA PRO A 172 -0.06 -22.99 -16.88
C PRO A 172 1.40 -23.22 -17.33
N GLY A 173 2.22 -23.67 -16.39
CA GLY A 173 3.63 -24.00 -16.67
C GLY A 173 4.59 -22.82 -16.76
N LEU A 174 4.10 -21.58 -16.65
CA LEU A 174 4.94 -20.39 -16.61
C LEU A 174 5.26 -19.96 -15.17
N ASN A 175 6.47 -19.45 -14.97
CA ASN A 175 6.82 -18.78 -13.73
C ASN A 175 6.21 -17.38 -13.71
N ILE A 176 5.36 -17.08 -12.73
CA ILE A 176 4.67 -15.79 -12.64
C ILE A 176 5.51 -14.84 -11.81
N ARG A 177 5.85 -13.68 -12.41
CA ARG A 177 6.48 -12.55 -11.74
C ARG A 177 5.45 -11.43 -11.61
N PHE A 178 5.26 -10.94 -10.40
CA PHE A 178 4.33 -9.85 -10.16
C PHE A 178 5.04 -8.51 -10.16
N ALA A 179 4.35 -7.51 -10.71
CA ALA A 179 4.62 -6.10 -10.48
C ALA A 179 3.33 -5.43 -10.01
N VAL A 180 3.42 -4.48 -9.08
CA VAL A 180 2.24 -3.72 -8.64
C VAL A 180 2.04 -2.48 -9.48
N SER A 181 0.77 -2.12 -9.67
CA SER A 181 0.36 -0.86 -10.26
C SER A 181 -0.93 -0.36 -9.64
N LEU A 182 -1.25 0.91 -9.80
CA LEU A 182 -2.52 1.46 -9.36
C LEU A 182 -3.65 0.93 -10.26
N ARG A 183 -4.84 0.75 -9.71
CA ARG A 183 -6.02 0.29 -10.46
C ARG A 183 -6.29 1.11 -11.70
N ARG A 184 -6.18 2.45 -11.55
CA ARG A 184 -6.35 3.39 -12.65
C ARG A 184 -5.30 3.18 -13.75
N ASP A 185 -4.06 2.93 -13.38
CA ASP A 185 -2.97 2.71 -14.34
C ASP A 185 -3.14 1.37 -15.08
N ILE A 186 -3.58 0.31 -14.38
CA ILE A 186 -3.92 -0.97 -15.02
C ILE A 186 -5.05 -0.80 -16.05
N ALA A 187 -6.10 -0.04 -15.71
CA ALA A 187 -7.19 0.26 -16.65
C ALA A 187 -6.69 1.05 -17.85
N GLN A 188 -5.79 2.01 -17.66
CA GLN A 188 -5.17 2.78 -18.75
C GLN A 188 -4.30 1.89 -19.65
N PHE A 189 -3.48 1.00 -19.10
CA PHE A 189 -2.71 0.03 -19.87
C PHE A 189 -3.61 -0.84 -20.74
N LEU A 190 -4.69 -1.39 -20.16
CA LEU A 190 -5.65 -2.23 -20.89
C LEU A 190 -6.35 -1.45 -22.00
N SER A 191 -6.80 -0.22 -21.71
CA SER A 191 -7.48 0.63 -22.70
C SER A 191 -6.54 1.02 -23.85
N SER A 192 -5.30 1.38 -23.55
CA SER A 192 -4.28 1.70 -24.55
C SER A 192 -3.91 0.49 -25.42
N ALA A 193 -3.73 -0.68 -24.80
CA ALA A 193 -3.34 -1.90 -25.50
C ALA A 193 -4.45 -2.46 -26.42
N THR A 194 -5.73 -2.19 -26.11
CA THR A 194 -6.88 -2.68 -26.90
C THR A 194 -7.48 -1.64 -27.84
N GLY A 195 -6.96 -0.42 -27.84
CA GLY A 195 -7.50 0.68 -28.65
C GLY A 195 -8.89 1.17 -28.20
N GLN A 196 -9.35 0.76 -27.02
CA GLN A 196 -10.58 1.24 -26.42
C GLN A 196 -10.28 2.49 -25.59
N SER A 197 -10.61 3.67 -26.13
CA SER A 197 -10.67 4.88 -25.31
C SER A 197 -11.81 4.73 -24.30
N ASP A 198 -11.51 4.85 -22.99
CA ASP A 198 -12.56 5.01 -21.98
C ASP A 198 -13.35 6.27 -22.36
N GLY A 199 -14.63 6.09 -22.72
CA GLY A 199 -15.56 7.17 -23.05
C GLY A 199 -15.87 8.03 -21.83
N GLY A 200 -14.94 8.91 -21.49
CA GLY A 200 -15.02 9.97 -20.49
C GLY A 200 -15.10 11.32 -21.21
N GLY A 201 -16.29 11.71 -21.61
CA GLY A 201 -16.84 12.95 -22.10
C GLY A 201 -15.91 14.13 -22.41
N ASN A 202 -15.81 14.49 -23.67
CA ASN A 202 -16.21 15.84 -24.11
C ASN A 202 -16.43 15.81 -25.62
N GLY A 203 -17.68 15.69 -26.04
CA GLY A 203 -18.08 15.83 -27.41
C GLY A 203 -17.76 17.26 -27.91
N ARG A 204 -16.65 17.44 -28.59
CA ARG A 204 -16.54 18.51 -29.55
C ARG A 204 -17.28 18.03 -30.80
N LYS A 205 -18.52 18.48 -30.92
CA LYS A 205 -19.21 18.55 -32.22
C LYS A 205 -18.33 19.38 -33.15
N LEU A 206 -17.78 18.73 -34.16
CA LEU A 206 -17.32 19.43 -35.35
C LEU A 206 -18.59 19.84 -36.10
N ASP A 207 -18.88 21.13 -36.10
CA ASP A 207 -19.90 21.71 -36.96
C ASP A 207 -19.44 21.55 -38.42
N GLU A 208 -20.05 20.60 -39.12
CA GLU A 208 -20.10 20.61 -40.59
C GLU A 208 -21.00 21.76 -41.02
N ASN A 209 -20.40 22.85 -41.40
CA ASN A 209 -21.03 23.84 -42.29
C ASN A 209 -20.12 24.03 -43.50
N VAL A 210 -20.36 23.23 -44.50
CA VAL A 210 -20.02 23.58 -45.86
C VAL A 210 -21.35 23.94 -46.55
N SER A 211 -21.61 25.19 -46.66
CA SER A 211 -22.63 25.73 -47.55
C SER A 211 -21.98 26.20 -48.81
N ASP A 212 -22.52 25.68 -49.90
CA ASP A 212 -22.37 26.10 -51.27
C ASP A 212 -22.18 27.62 -51.49
N ILE A 213 -21.22 28.00 -52.31
CA ILE A 213 -21.41 28.77 -53.57
C ILE A 213 -20.15 28.61 -54.39
#